data_c9a578803d8fe81d5da416fd7f427afa
#
_entry.id   c9a578803d8fe81d5da416fd7f427afa
#
_cell.length_a   1.000
_cell.length_b   1.000
_cell.length_c   1.000
_cell.angle_alpha   90.00
_cell.angle_beta   90.00
_cell.angle_gamma   90.00
#
_symmetry.space_group_name_H-M   'P 1'
#
loop_
_entity.id
_entity.type
_entity.pdbx_description
1 polymer ?
#
loop_
_entity_poly.entity_id
_entity_poly.type
_entity_poly.pdbx_seq_one_letter_code
_entity_poly.pdbx_strand_id
1 'polypeptide(L)'
;MKKRVIATLMSIAIAASLCACGSGASQQPQPGAGAAEEEPAGEVSEDAAQDMTAASETVEEDTAAEGSDVRPEVTFNHFHQMEEKDLTVIASLSYEVPALIENAVIEHTELHRTLVGDCEAIAERYRKSFDEIKEAAGTAIENMDGDVEDFPAGEIEGTMEVVRCDASVLSLCDISYVYYPGAAHGITGYTGYNYDTWSGNPITLEDVFADLPGMEAAIADNLIAVSTGEKVEAEDGMLDYAFENGYESLNWVIDRDGVRFIFSPSDIAPYALGTIEAKVSFSENPSLFTGTYGAAEGSYVKKLEPYMPYAVDLDGDGSAENVSVNSIAGDDDYYNAGLEVHVGDETLTQEDEFYGLTAYLLHTEDGRNYVYTFTSGDNDYPTLTVFAIRDKVPSVVGKMEGSGTASQYIEMLGDDGEADPEESFIQRIPLIDPAHFALSTRLTIMSTYSGVRYYGIGDDGMPVPQTDQYDVRNGIVLTSLVDLKAEEVDVLTNQVTGKEVDIPAGTKFTFYQTNGTDTVDLMTEDETLLRFNVSGEWPQTVNGVKLEEAFDGILFAG
;
A
#
# COMPACT_ATOMS: atom_id res chain seq x y z
N MET A 1 15.25 24.37 0.29
CA MET A 1 14.03 24.89 0.88
C MET A 1 12.83 24.79 -0.05
N LYS A 2 12.74 25.47 -1.18
CA LYS A 2 11.54 25.44 -2.04
C LYS A 2 11.23 24.07 -2.72
N LYS A 3 12.17 23.15 -2.88
CA LYS A 3 11.92 21.90 -3.62
C LYS A 3 11.34 20.76 -2.78
N ARG A 4 11.69 20.63 -1.49
CA ARG A 4 11.07 19.62 -0.62
C ARG A 4 9.68 20.02 -0.13
N VAL A 5 9.50 21.30 0.19
CA VAL A 5 8.17 21.88 0.47
C VAL A 5 7.23 21.71 -0.72
N ILE A 6 7.73 21.83 -1.96
CA ILE A 6 6.90 21.64 -3.17
C ILE A 6 6.55 20.17 -3.40
N ALA A 7 7.42 19.21 -3.09
CA ALA A 7 7.11 17.78 -3.29
C ALA A 7 6.16 17.25 -2.19
N THR A 8 6.36 17.61 -0.94
CA THR A 8 5.41 17.33 0.15
C THR A 8 4.08 18.06 -0.09
N LEU A 9 4.12 19.32 -0.54
CA LEU A 9 2.92 20.07 -0.93
C LEU A 9 2.25 19.54 -2.22
N MET A 10 2.97 18.92 -3.14
CA MET A 10 2.34 18.25 -4.29
C MET A 10 1.62 16.95 -3.90
N SER A 11 2.20 16.15 -3.02
CA SER A 11 1.49 14.99 -2.46
C SER A 11 0.29 15.42 -1.60
N ILE A 12 0.42 16.49 -0.84
CA ILE A 12 -0.62 17.13 -0.04
C ILE A 12 -1.69 17.78 -0.93
N ALA A 13 -1.29 18.52 -1.98
CA ALA A 13 -2.24 19.17 -2.89
C ALA A 13 -3.08 18.17 -3.72
N ILE A 14 -2.56 16.96 -3.96
CA ILE A 14 -3.30 15.89 -4.65
C ILE A 14 -4.34 15.27 -3.71
N ALA A 15 -4.01 15.05 -2.43
CA ALA A 15 -5.00 14.59 -1.44
C ALA A 15 -6.06 15.66 -1.16
N ALA A 16 -5.68 16.95 -1.04
CA ALA A 16 -6.62 18.07 -0.83
C ALA A 16 -7.55 18.29 -2.02
N SER A 17 -7.11 18.04 -3.28
CA SER A 17 -8.02 18.09 -4.44
C SER A 17 -9.00 16.92 -4.47
N LEU A 18 -8.71 15.79 -3.80
CA LEU A 18 -9.64 14.68 -3.64
C LEU A 18 -10.82 15.02 -2.69
N CYS A 19 -10.60 15.89 -1.71
CA CYS A 19 -11.60 16.23 -0.68
C CYS A 19 -12.43 17.50 -0.99
N ALA A 20 -11.96 18.41 -1.86
CA ALA A 20 -12.62 19.70 -2.13
C ALA A 20 -13.88 19.63 -3.02
N CYS A 21 -14.26 18.45 -3.54
CA CYS A 21 -15.47 18.31 -4.39
C CYS A 21 -16.75 17.94 -3.64
N GLY A 22 -16.76 17.93 -2.32
CA GLY A 22 -17.87 17.41 -1.48
C GLY A 22 -18.89 18.42 -0.93
N SER A 23 -18.80 19.72 -1.18
CA SER A 23 -19.80 20.68 -0.66
C SER A 23 -20.23 21.76 -1.65
N GLY A 24 -20.99 21.38 -2.66
CA GLY A 24 -21.64 22.27 -3.63
C GLY A 24 -23.09 21.96 -3.83
N ALA A 25 -23.97 22.61 -3.05
CA ALA A 25 -25.41 22.49 -3.16
C ALA A 25 -25.91 22.83 -4.57
N SER A 26 -26.76 21.97 -5.07
CA SER A 26 -27.52 22.07 -6.31
C SER A 26 -28.21 23.42 -6.51
N GLN A 27 -27.90 24.12 -7.59
CA GLN A 27 -28.84 25.01 -8.25
C GLN A 27 -28.84 24.72 -9.74
N GLN A 28 -29.96 24.21 -10.22
CA GLN A 28 -30.29 24.09 -11.64
C GLN A 28 -30.44 25.49 -12.26
N PRO A 29 -29.97 25.75 -13.48
CA PRO A 29 -30.46 26.82 -14.32
C PRO A 29 -31.44 26.31 -15.37
N GLN A 30 -32.62 26.93 -15.42
CA GLN A 30 -33.55 26.82 -16.52
C GLN A 30 -33.06 27.56 -17.78
N PRO A 31 -33.52 27.17 -18.99
CA PRO A 31 -33.03 27.73 -20.25
C PRO A 31 -33.78 29.01 -20.66
N GLY A 32 -33.02 30.01 -21.06
CA GLY A 32 -33.56 31.22 -21.69
C GLY A 32 -32.75 31.61 -22.92
N ALA A 33 -33.43 31.69 -24.04
CA ALA A 33 -32.93 32.01 -25.38
C ALA A 33 -32.61 33.50 -25.58
N GLY A 34 -31.71 33.79 -26.54
CA GLY A 34 -31.63 35.13 -27.16
C GLY A 34 -30.28 35.50 -27.78
N ALA A 35 -30.16 35.20 -29.06
CA ALA A 35 -29.68 35.98 -30.23
C ALA A 35 -28.48 36.96 -30.11
N ALA A 36 -27.47 36.66 -30.93
CA ALA A 36 -26.75 37.43 -31.96
C ALA A 36 -26.31 38.90 -31.69
N GLU A 37 -25.03 39.17 -31.97
CA GLU A 37 -24.62 40.13 -33.00
C GLU A 37 -23.09 40.16 -33.20
N GLU A 38 -22.68 40.42 -34.43
CA GLU A 38 -21.38 40.32 -35.08
C GLU A 38 -20.45 41.51 -34.77
N GLU A 39 -19.14 41.16 -34.82
CA GLU A 39 -17.95 41.84 -35.43
C GLU A 39 -17.72 43.37 -35.24
N PRO A 40 -16.50 43.93 -35.50
CA PRO A 40 -15.46 43.45 -36.44
C PRO A 40 -13.99 43.63 -36.04
N ALA A 41 -13.16 43.11 -36.94
CA ALA A 41 -11.73 43.08 -37.09
C ALA A 41 -10.95 44.38 -36.91
N GLY A 42 -9.70 44.22 -36.51
CA GLY A 42 -8.62 45.21 -36.61
C GLY A 42 -7.31 44.58 -36.98
N GLU A 43 -6.92 44.69 -38.27
CA GLU A 43 -5.59 44.44 -38.78
C GLU A 43 -4.57 45.45 -38.23
N VAL A 44 -3.32 45.02 -38.07
CA VAL A 44 -2.04 45.77 -38.32
C VAL A 44 -0.92 44.82 -37.83
N SER A 45 0.14 44.51 -38.42
CA SER A 45 0.91 44.75 -39.65
C SER A 45 2.13 43.81 -39.64
N GLU A 46 2.50 43.33 -40.80
CA GLU A 46 3.77 42.67 -41.09
C GLU A 46 4.93 43.66 -40.84
N ASP A 47 6.00 43.23 -40.19
CA ASP A 47 7.38 43.38 -40.65
C ASP A 47 8.37 42.86 -39.59
N ALA A 48 9.12 41.84 -39.93
CA ALA A 48 10.52 41.53 -39.66
C ALA A 48 10.80 40.05 -39.88
N ALA A 49 10.84 39.71 -41.19
CA ALA A 49 11.59 38.53 -41.62
C ALA A 49 12.98 39.00 -41.96
N GLN A 50 14.00 38.46 -41.30
CA GLN A 50 15.28 38.13 -41.94
C GLN A 50 16.20 37.35 -41.02
N ASP A 51 16.56 36.20 -41.54
CA ASP A 51 17.88 35.56 -41.47
C ASP A 51 18.18 34.66 -40.26
N MET A 52 17.89 33.37 -40.42
CA MET A 52 18.88 32.30 -40.14
C MET A 52 18.45 30.98 -40.82
N THR A 53 18.86 30.85 -42.07
CA THR A 53 19.01 29.55 -42.74
C THR A 53 20.33 28.93 -42.31
N ALA A 54 20.31 27.77 -41.67
CA ALA A 54 21.18 26.62 -41.89
C ALA A 54 21.21 25.72 -40.63
N ALA A 55 20.61 24.60 -40.74
CA ALA A 55 21.04 23.26 -40.39
C ALA A 55 19.80 22.38 -40.18
N SER A 56 19.28 21.87 -41.29
CA SER A 56 18.44 20.70 -41.30
C SER A 56 19.37 19.50 -41.12
N GLU A 57 19.61 19.09 -39.87
CA GLU A 57 19.99 17.73 -39.59
C GLU A 57 18.68 16.94 -39.36
N THR A 58 18.45 16.01 -40.26
CA THR A 58 17.49 14.95 -40.15
C THR A 58 17.79 14.19 -38.86
N VAL A 59 17.00 14.46 -37.84
CA VAL A 59 16.88 13.54 -36.68
C VAL A 59 16.06 12.37 -37.21
N GLU A 60 16.72 11.27 -37.45
CA GLU A 60 16.09 9.97 -37.66
C GLU A 60 15.24 9.70 -36.42
N GLU A 61 13.93 9.58 -36.63
CA GLU A 61 13.01 8.94 -35.69
C GLU A 61 13.41 7.47 -35.62
N ASP A 62 14.32 7.14 -34.71
CA ASP A 62 14.54 5.77 -34.26
C ASP A 62 15.12 5.80 -32.85
N THR A 63 14.25 6.07 -31.87
CA THR A 63 14.44 5.64 -30.52
C THR A 63 13.09 5.14 -30.03
N ALA A 64 12.86 3.83 -30.18
CA ALA A 64 12.11 3.14 -29.15
C ALA A 64 12.79 3.54 -27.83
N ALA A 65 12.12 4.30 -27.00
CA ALA A 65 12.62 4.65 -25.68
C ALA A 65 12.91 3.33 -24.97
N GLU A 66 14.19 3.06 -24.70
CA GLU A 66 14.57 1.96 -23.80
C GLU A 66 13.85 2.26 -22.50
N GLY A 67 12.91 1.37 -22.11
CA GLY A 67 12.18 1.47 -20.87
C GLY A 67 13.15 1.57 -19.68
N SER A 68 12.79 2.30 -18.66
CA SER A 68 13.54 2.30 -17.42
C SER A 68 13.55 0.89 -16.86
N ASP A 69 14.72 0.32 -16.55
CA ASP A 69 14.86 -0.95 -15.83
C ASP A 69 14.52 -0.80 -14.33
N VAL A 70 13.85 0.30 -13.94
CA VAL A 70 13.54 0.64 -12.56
C VAL A 70 12.12 0.20 -12.21
N ARG A 71 12.01 -0.58 -11.14
CA ARG A 71 10.75 -0.97 -10.51
C ARG A 71 10.14 0.23 -9.79
N PRO A 72 8.83 0.54 -9.95
CA PRO A 72 8.20 1.61 -9.19
C PRO A 72 8.08 1.24 -7.70
N GLU A 73 8.35 2.21 -6.82
CA GLU A 73 8.10 2.08 -5.40
C GLU A 73 6.68 2.55 -5.08
N VAL A 74 5.80 1.58 -4.81
CA VAL A 74 4.37 1.78 -4.55
C VAL A 74 4.10 1.85 -3.06
N THR A 75 3.16 2.69 -2.66
CA THR A 75 2.59 2.76 -1.31
C THR A 75 1.07 2.75 -1.39
N PHE A 76 0.42 2.52 -0.25
CA PHE A 76 -1.04 2.58 -0.15
C PHE A 76 -1.43 3.57 0.94
N ASN A 77 -2.28 4.53 0.59
CA ASN A 77 -2.87 5.46 1.53
C ASN A 77 -4.17 4.86 2.05
N HIS A 78 -4.21 4.56 3.33
CA HIS A 78 -5.32 3.93 4.03
C HIS A 78 -6.13 4.99 4.76
N PHE A 79 -7.40 5.09 4.42
CA PHE A 79 -8.37 6.02 5.00
C PHE A 79 -9.38 5.27 5.86
N HIS A 80 -9.82 5.92 6.93
CA HIS A 80 -10.81 5.37 7.84
C HIS A 80 -11.84 6.45 8.21
N GLN A 81 -13.12 6.07 8.21
CA GLN A 81 -14.23 6.93 8.60
C GLN A 81 -15.29 6.11 9.36
N MET A 82 -15.90 6.72 10.36
CA MET A 82 -16.98 6.12 11.14
C MET A 82 -18.19 7.04 11.21
N GLU A 83 -19.39 6.45 11.22
CA GLU A 83 -20.64 7.13 11.55
C GLU A 83 -21.12 6.62 12.90
N GLU A 84 -21.38 7.54 13.83
CA GLU A 84 -21.83 7.23 15.18
C GLU A 84 -23.23 7.76 15.44
N LYS A 85 -24.00 7.00 16.23
CA LYS A 85 -25.26 7.43 16.81
C LYS A 85 -25.29 7.06 18.28
N ASP A 86 -25.52 8.05 19.14
CA ASP A 86 -25.56 7.88 20.59
C ASP A 86 -24.30 7.17 21.17
N LEU A 87 -23.11 7.51 20.66
CA LEU A 87 -21.78 6.92 20.97
C LEU A 87 -21.60 5.46 20.51
N THR A 88 -22.49 4.94 19.69
CA THR A 88 -22.37 3.62 19.06
C THR A 88 -22.02 3.78 17.60
N VAL A 89 -20.96 3.11 17.13
CA VAL A 89 -20.62 3.05 15.71
C VAL A 89 -21.72 2.29 14.98
N ILE A 90 -22.35 2.92 14.00
CA ILE A 90 -23.43 2.33 13.19
C ILE A 90 -22.99 1.99 11.78
N ALA A 91 -21.92 2.60 11.29
CA ALA A 91 -21.27 2.28 10.03
C ALA A 91 -19.78 2.61 10.11
N SER A 92 -18.94 1.81 9.47
CA SER A 92 -17.51 2.05 9.31
C SER A 92 -17.07 1.90 7.85
N LEU A 93 -16.10 2.70 7.47
CA LEU A 93 -15.44 2.67 6.18
C LEU A 93 -13.93 2.62 6.40
N SER A 94 -13.27 1.69 5.75
CA SER A 94 -11.82 1.57 5.70
C SER A 94 -11.43 1.20 4.27
N TYR A 95 -10.53 1.94 3.63
CA TYR A 95 -10.09 1.61 2.27
C TYR A 95 -8.69 2.13 1.97
N GLU A 96 -8.06 1.51 0.98
CA GLU A 96 -6.74 1.89 0.49
C GLU A 96 -6.80 2.40 -0.95
N VAL A 97 -5.90 3.34 -1.26
CA VAL A 97 -5.65 3.79 -2.64
C VAL A 97 -4.15 3.75 -2.93
N PRO A 98 -3.72 3.39 -4.16
CA PRO A 98 -2.31 3.29 -4.50
C PRO A 98 -1.68 4.67 -4.70
N ALA A 99 -0.41 4.81 -4.30
CA ALA A 99 0.41 5.99 -4.55
C ALA A 99 1.85 5.56 -4.86
N LEU A 100 2.65 6.47 -5.41
CA LEU A 100 4.09 6.28 -5.53
C LEU A 100 4.82 7.11 -4.48
N ILE A 101 5.95 6.62 -3.98
CA ILE A 101 6.84 7.43 -3.14
C ILE A 101 7.49 8.55 -3.97
N GLU A 102 8.02 9.58 -3.29
CA GLU A 102 8.51 10.81 -3.91
C GLU A 102 9.49 10.60 -5.07
N ASN A 103 10.48 9.72 -4.91
CA ASN A 103 11.47 9.45 -5.95
C ASN A 103 10.85 8.71 -7.15
N ALA A 104 9.97 7.75 -6.90
CA ALA A 104 9.27 7.01 -7.94
C ALA A 104 8.32 7.89 -8.77
N VAL A 105 7.75 8.95 -8.19
CA VAL A 105 6.94 9.94 -8.93
C VAL A 105 7.74 10.61 -10.04
N ILE A 106 9.02 10.89 -9.80
CA ILE A 106 9.90 11.55 -10.78
C ILE A 106 10.25 10.57 -11.90
N GLU A 107 10.55 9.32 -11.57
CA GLU A 107 10.97 8.27 -12.51
C GLU A 107 9.79 7.72 -13.31
N HIS A 108 8.59 7.66 -12.73
CA HIS A 108 7.36 7.13 -13.32
C HIS A 108 6.22 8.17 -13.37
N THR A 109 6.49 9.34 -13.96
CA THR A 109 5.56 10.49 -13.96
C THR A 109 4.21 10.17 -14.61
N GLU A 110 4.20 9.41 -15.70
CA GLU A 110 2.95 9.04 -16.39
C GLU A 110 2.13 8.05 -15.55
N LEU A 111 2.76 7.03 -14.98
CA LEU A 111 2.12 6.10 -14.06
C LEU A 111 1.53 6.85 -12.85
N HIS A 112 2.29 7.78 -12.26
CA HIS A 112 1.78 8.62 -11.16
C HIS A 112 0.50 9.36 -11.55
N ARG A 113 0.46 9.97 -12.75
CA ARG A 113 -0.72 10.70 -13.23
C ARG A 113 -1.95 9.79 -13.36
N THR A 114 -1.77 8.58 -13.89
CA THR A 114 -2.85 7.60 -14.01
C THR A 114 -3.33 7.14 -12.64
N LEU A 115 -2.42 6.78 -11.74
CA LEU A 115 -2.76 6.36 -10.38
C LEU A 115 -3.55 7.43 -9.62
N VAL A 116 -3.20 8.71 -9.77
CA VAL A 116 -3.96 9.82 -9.14
C VAL A 116 -5.41 9.83 -9.62
N GLY A 117 -5.65 9.67 -10.93
CA GLY A 117 -7.01 9.62 -11.48
C GLY A 117 -7.81 8.41 -10.96
N ASP A 118 -7.16 7.24 -10.88
CA ASP A 118 -7.79 6.02 -10.39
C ASP A 118 -8.04 6.08 -8.87
N CYS A 119 -7.16 6.73 -8.10
CA CYS A 119 -7.38 6.98 -6.68
C CYS A 119 -8.68 7.76 -6.42
N GLU A 120 -8.96 8.80 -7.22
CA GLU A 120 -10.21 9.56 -7.13
C GLU A 120 -11.42 8.65 -7.37
N ALA A 121 -11.38 7.82 -8.41
CA ALA A 121 -12.46 6.90 -8.76
C ALA A 121 -12.67 5.83 -7.69
N ILE A 122 -11.59 5.27 -7.13
CA ILE A 122 -11.63 4.30 -6.04
C ILE A 122 -12.26 4.94 -4.80
N ALA A 123 -11.78 6.10 -4.39
CA ALA A 123 -12.28 6.82 -3.23
C ALA A 123 -13.77 7.19 -3.38
N GLU A 124 -14.20 7.67 -4.56
CA GLU A 124 -15.61 7.97 -4.84
C GLU A 124 -16.48 6.73 -4.73
N ARG A 125 -16.03 5.58 -5.27
CA ARG A 125 -16.75 4.32 -5.16
C ARG A 125 -16.97 3.90 -3.71
N TYR A 126 -15.92 3.95 -2.87
CA TYR A 126 -16.00 3.59 -1.46
C TYR A 126 -16.89 4.55 -0.66
N ARG A 127 -16.76 5.86 -0.86
CA ARG A 127 -17.62 6.87 -0.21
C ARG A 127 -19.09 6.70 -0.58
N LYS A 128 -19.37 6.42 -1.85
CA LYS A 128 -20.74 6.16 -2.30
C LYS A 128 -21.32 4.94 -1.61
N SER A 129 -20.59 3.83 -1.55
CA SER A 129 -21.03 2.63 -0.82
C SER A 129 -21.23 2.91 0.67
N PHE A 130 -20.39 3.75 1.27
CA PHE A 130 -20.53 4.16 2.67
C PHE A 130 -21.80 4.99 2.91
N ASP A 131 -22.15 5.90 2.00
CA ASP A 131 -23.40 6.65 2.08
C ASP A 131 -24.62 5.72 2.00
N GLU A 132 -24.59 4.69 1.14
CA GLU A 132 -25.64 3.67 1.05
C GLU A 132 -25.76 2.86 2.36
N ILE A 133 -24.66 2.49 2.99
CA ILE A 133 -24.65 1.78 4.27
C ILE A 133 -25.14 2.66 5.41
N LYS A 134 -24.77 3.93 5.47
CA LYS A 134 -25.28 4.88 6.47
C LYS A 134 -26.80 5.03 6.37
N GLU A 135 -27.34 5.13 5.16
CA GLU A 135 -28.79 5.20 4.94
C GLU A 135 -29.49 3.90 5.40
N ALA A 136 -28.92 2.74 5.04
CA ALA A 136 -29.43 1.44 5.46
C ALA A 136 -29.40 1.29 7.00
N ALA A 137 -28.29 1.68 7.65
CA ALA A 137 -28.12 1.66 9.11
C ALA A 137 -29.14 2.58 9.81
N GLY A 138 -29.31 3.82 9.32
CA GLY A 138 -30.31 4.75 9.82
C GLY A 138 -31.73 4.18 9.77
N THR A 139 -32.10 3.58 8.62
CA THR A 139 -33.40 2.94 8.43
C THR A 139 -33.58 1.72 9.35
N ALA A 140 -32.55 0.89 9.48
CA ALA A 140 -32.61 -0.30 10.34
C ALA A 140 -32.80 0.07 11.83
N ILE A 141 -32.09 1.08 12.31
CA ILE A 141 -32.20 1.59 13.68
C ILE A 141 -33.61 2.15 13.95
N GLU A 142 -34.21 2.88 13.02
CA GLU A 142 -35.57 3.41 13.17
C GLU A 142 -36.64 2.31 13.30
N ASN A 143 -36.37 1.12 12.76
CA ASN A 143 -37.27 -0.04 12.78
C ASN A 143 -36.89 -1.09 13.85
N MET A 144 -35.83 -0.86 14.61
CA MET A 144 -35.34 -1.80 15.62
C MET A 144 -36.12 -1.69 16.91
N ASP A 145 -36.53 -2.86 17.45
CA ASP A 145 -37.07 -2.99 18.81
C ASP A 145 -35.91 -3.34 19.77
N GLY A 146 -35.14 -2.33 20.23
CA GLY A 146 -33.99 -2.54 21.12
C GLY A 146 -33.14 -1.30 21.31
N ASP A 147 -32.09 -1.43 22.10
CA ASP A 147 -31.12 -0.37 22.32
C ASP A 147 -30.12 -0.29 21.17
N VAL A 148 -29.68 0.93 20.78
CA VAL A 148 -28.73 1.17 19.70
C VAL A 148 -27.39 0.48 19.97
N GLU A 149 -27.03 0.27 21.24
CA GLU A 149 -25.78 -0.42 21.64
C GLU A 149 -25.68 -1.88 21.12
N ASP A 150 -26.81 -2.53 20.83
CA ASP A 150 -26.86 -3.89 20.29
C ASP A 150 -26.96 -3.92 18.73
N PHE A 151 -26.83 -2.76 18.08
CA PHE A 151 -26.97 -2.67 16.63
C PHE A 151 -25.73 -3.23 15.91
N PRO A 152 -25.88 -4.16 14.95
CA PRO A 152 -24.78 -4.62 14.14
C PRO A 152 -24.38 -3.52 13.14
N ALA A 153 -23.23 -2.90 13.35
CA ALA A 153 -22.73 -1.87 12.45
C ALA A 153 -22.59 -2.38 11.02
N GLY A 154 -22.87 -1.52 10.05
CA GLY A 154 -22.50 -1.76 8.67
C GLY A 154 -21.00 -1.52 8.47
N GLU A 155 -20.38 -2.27 7.56
CA GLU A 155 -18.92 -2.24 7.41
C GLU A 155 -18.53 -2.25 5.94
N ILE A 156 -17.54 -1.44 5.61
CA ILE A 156 -16.84 -1.49 4.32
C ILE A 156 -15.36 -1.54 4.60
N GLU A 157 -14.72 -2.57 4.08
CA GLU A 157 -13.26 -2.69 4.06
C GLU A 157 -12.77 -2.80 2.62
N GLY A 158 -11.70 -2.09 2.30
CA GLY A 158 -10.99 -2.16 1.03
C GLY A 158 -9.50 -2.30 1.26
N THR A 159 -8.90 -3.38 0.79
CA THR A 159 -7.47 -3.63 0.91
C THR A 159 -6.86 -3.77 -0.48
N MET A 160 -5.76 -3.05 -0.71
CA MET A 160 -5.04 -3.11 -1.98
C MET A 160 -3.83 -4.05 -1.87
N GLU A 161 -3.70 -5.00 -2.79
CA GLU A 161 -2.57 -5.92 -2.87
C GLU A 161 -1.73 -5.69 -4.12
N VAL A 162 -0.41 -5.76 -3.97
CA VAL A 162 0.51 -5.83 -5.12
C VAL A 162 0.60 -7.28 -5.57
N VAL A 163 0.09 -7.57 -6.77
CA VAL A 163 0.18 -8.90 -7.38
C VAL A 163 1.50 -9.05 -8.13
N ARG A 164 1.87 -8.03 -8.90
CA ARG A 164 3.14 -7.94 -9.61
C ARG A 164 3.60 -6.49 -9.66
N CYS A 165 4.88 -6.27 -9.42
CA CYS A 165 5.51 -4.97 -9.57
C CYS A 165 6.94 -5.18 -10.07
N ASP A 166 7.18 -4.85 -11.34
CA ASP A 166 8.50 -4.88 -11.97
C ASP A 166 8.67 -3.69 -12.92
N ALA A 167 9.73 -3.66 -13.70
CA ALA A 167 10.02 -2.56 -14.61
C ALA A 167 9.00 -2.42 -15.77
N SER A 168 8.15 -3.43 -16.00
CA SER A 168 7.21 -3.46 -17.13
C SER A 168 5.74 -3.37 -16.67
N VAL A 169 5.41 -3.98 -15.54
CA VAL A 169 4.03 -4.17 -15.08
C VAL A 169 3.89 -3.80 -13.61
N LEU A 170 2.89 -2.96 -13.32
CA LEU A 170 2.30 -2.82 -12.00
C LEU A 170 0.90 -3.42 -12.06
N SER A 171 0.68 -4.53 -11.37
CA SER A 171 -0.62 -5.19 -11.25
C SER A 171 -1.05 -5.20 -9.80
N LEU A 172 -2.23 -4.62 -9.54
CA LEU A 172 -2.82 -4.45 -8.22
C LEU A 172 -4.18 -5.15 -8.18
N CYS A 173 -4.56 -5.65 -7.02
CA CYS A 173 -5.88 -6.19 -6.74
C CYS A 173 -6.51 -5.44 -5.57
N ASP A 174 -7.64 -4.78 -5.80
CA ASP A 174 -8.47 -4.20 -4.75
C ASP A 174 -9.45 -5.27 -4.29
N ILE A 175 -9.38 -5.63 -3.02
CA ILE A 175 -10.24 -6.61 -2.34
C ILE A 175 -11.17 -5.83 -1.44
N SER A 176 -12.46 -5.82 -1.78
CA SER A 176 -13.49 -5.13 -1.02
C SER A 176 -14.38 -6.10 -0.25
N TYR A 177 -14.72 -5.74 0.97
CA TYR A 177 -15.74 -6.42 1.77
C TYR A 177 -16.80 -5.41 2.19
N VAL A 178 -18.06 -5.78 2.01
CA VAL A 178 -19.21 -4.92 2.34
C VAL A 178 -20.20 -5.73 3.16
N TYR A 179 -20.51 -5.26 4.37
CA TYR A 179 -21.52 -5.83 5.23
C TYR A 179 -22.65 -4.81 5.48
N TYR A 180 -23.85 -5.17 5.09
CA TYR A 180 -25.06 -4.39 5.38
C TYR A 180 -25.63 -4.78 6.74
N PRO A 181 -26.07 -3.82 7.56
CA PRO A 181 -26.64 -4.12 8.87
C PRO A 181 -27.80 -5.12 8.80
N GLY A 182 -27.67 -6.22 9.54
CA GLY A 182 -28.67 -7.29 9.57
C GLY A 182 -28.66 -8.26 8.40
N ALA A 183 -27.70 -8.14 7.48
CA ALA A 183 -27.46 -9.15 6.45
C ALA A 183 -26.94 -10.46 7.07
N ALA A 184 -27.21 -11.59 6.41
CA ALA A 184 -26.73 -12.90 6.88
C ALA A 184 -25.21 -13.06 6.74
N HIS A 185 -24.59 -12.34 5.82
CA HIS A 185 -23.15 -12.34 5.54
C HIS A 185 -22.79 -11.09 4.72
N GLY A 186 -21.50 -10.75 4.69
CA GLY A 186 -20.96 -9.73 3.82
C GLY A 186 -20.76 -10.21 2.37
N ILE A 187 -20.37 -9.29 1.53
CA ILE A 187 -20.10 -9.51 0.10
C ILE A 187 -18.63 -9.15 -0.12
N THR A 188 -17.85 -10.10 -0.64
CA THR A 188 -16.47 -9.86 -1.06
C THR A 188 -16.43 -9.60 -2.56
N GLY A 189 -15.78 -8.51 -2.96
CA GLY A 189 -15.57 -8.13 -4.34
C GLY A 189 -14.08 -7.98 -4.66
N TYR A 190 -13.74 -8.11 -5.94
CA TYR A 190 -12.37 -7.95 -6.43
C TYR A 190 -12.37 -6.98 -7.61
N THR A 191 -11.32 -6.17 -7.72
CA THR A 191 -11.09 -5.32 -8.89
C THR A 191 -9.60 -5.33 -9.21
N GLY A 192 -9.25 -5.78 -10.41
CA GLY A 192 -7.87 -5.77 -10.90
C GLY A 192 -7.52 -4.45 -11.59
N TYR A 193 -6.33 -3.95 -11.32
CA TYR A 193 -5.74 -2.78 -11.98
C TYR A 193 -4.37 -3.19 -12.54
N ASN A 194 -4.19 -3.04 -13.84
CA ASN A 194 -2.96 -3.44 -14.52
C ASN A 194 -2.42 -2.26 -15.32
N TYR A 195 -1.18 -1.88 -15.07
CA TYR A 195 -0.54 -0.72 -15.70
C TYR A 195 0.81 -1.10 -16.32
N ASP A 196 1.09 -0.54 -17.48
CA ASP A 196 2.44 -0.44 -18.01
C ASP A 196 3.21 0.61 -17.22
N THR A 197 4.28 0.22 -16.56
CA THR A 197 5.01 1.08 -15.61
C THR A 197 5.69 2.26 -16.27
N TRP A 198 6.00 2.16 -17.55
CA TRP A 198 6.69 3.21 -18.30
C TRP A 198 5.72 4.25 -18.87
N SER A 199 4.73 3.79 -19.63
CA SER A 199 3.74 4.68 -20.25
C SER A 199 2.66 5.15 -19.30
N GLY A 200 2.50 4.46 -18.16
CA GLY A 200 1.41 4.69 -17.22
C GLY A 200 0.03 4.30 -17.74
N ASN A 201 -0.05 3.69 -18.93
CA ASN A 201 -1.33 3.30 -19.50
C ASN A 201 -1.91 2.07 -18.80
N PRO A 202 -3.23 2.01 -18.59
CA PRO A 202 -3.89 0.77 -18.24
C PRO A 202 -3.63 -0.29 -19.32
N ILE A 203 -3.31 -1.51 -18.90
CA ILE A 203 -3.14 -2.67 -19.78
C ILE A 203 -4.50 -3.32 -19.97
N THR A 204 -4.88 -3.59 -21.22
CA THR A 204 -6.13 -4.28 -21.57
C THR A 204 -5.89 -5.77 -21.83
N LEU A 205 -6.96 -6.58 -21.86
CA LEU A 205 -6.83 -7.99 -22.20
C LEU A 205 -6.31 -8.20 -23.62
N GLU A 206 -6.64 -7.30 -24.55
CA GLU A 206 -6.15 -7.30 -25.94
C GLU A 206 -4.64 -7.02 -26.04
N ASP A 207 -4.07 -6.26 -25.09
CA ASP A 207 -2.62 -6.04 -25.03
C ASP A 207 -1.88 -7.30 -24.58
N VAL A 208 -2.56 -8.16 -23.81
CA VAL A 208 -1.99 -9.37 -23.22
C VAL A 208 -2.28 -10.60 -24.08
N PHE A 209 -3.53 -10.78 -24.54
CA PHE A 209 -3.98 -11.97 -25.27
C PHE A 209 -4.10 -11.70 -26.77
N ALA A 210 -3.44 -12.54 -27.59
CA ALA A 210 -3.58 -12.57 -29.03
C ALA A 210 -4.81 -13.38 -29.49
N ASP A 211 -5.30 -14.30 -28.63
CA ASP A 211 -6.44 -15.19 -28.90
C ASP A 211 -7.43 -15.15 -27.73
N LEU A 212 -8.38 -14.21 -27.79
CA LEU A 212 -9.41 -14.05 -26.75
C LEU A 212 -10.36 -15.26 -26.65
N PRO A 213 -10.85 -15.88 -27.74
CA PRO A 213 -11.61 -17.12 -27.64
C PRO A 213 -10.81 -18.29 -27.02
N GLY A 214 -9.52 -18.36 -27.28
CA GLY A 214 -8.63 -19.33 -26.64
C GLY A 214 -8.45 -19.05 -25.14
N MET A 215 -8.41 -17.77 -24.75
CA MET A 215 -8.41 -17.34 -23.35
C MET A 215 -9.69 -17.79 -22.63
N GLU A 216 -10.88 -17.56 -23.20
CA GLU A 216 -12.17 -18.01 -22.61
C GLU A 216 -12.17 -19.53 -22.34
N ALA A 217 -11.71 -20.31 -23.32
CA ALA A 217 -11.58 -21.76 -23.15
C ALA A 217 -10.61 -22.14 -22.03
N ALA A 218 -9.45 -21.46 -21.96
CA ALA A 218 -8.47 -21.70 -20.92
C ALA A 218 -9.00 -21.32 -19.52
N ILE A 219 -9.76 -20.23 -19.39
CA ILE A 219 -10.44 -19.87 -18.13
C ILE A 219 -11.38 -20.99 -17.72
N ALA A 220 -12.28 -21.45 -18.61
CA ALA A 220 -13.25 -22.51 -18.31
C ALA A 220 -12.57 -23.82 -17.86
N ASP A 221 -11.41 -24.14 -18.43
CA ASP A 221 -10.65 -25.35 -18.12
C ASP A 221 -9.89 -25.28 -16.79
N ASN A 222 -9.64 -24.07 -16.25
CA ASN A 222 -8.76 -23.84 -15.09
C ASN A 222 -9.46 -23.26 -13.86
N LEU A 223 -10.78 -23.32 -13.77
CA LEU A 223 -11.53 -22.83 -12.61
C LEU A 223 -11.22 -23.64 -11.35
N ILE A 224 -10.83 -22.96 -10.28
CA ILE A 224 -10.60 -23.54 -8.95
C ILE A 224 -11.35 -22.73 -7.88
N ALA A 225 -11.88 -23.41 -6.88
CA ALA A 225 -12.36 -22.75 -5.67
C ALA A 225 -11.15 -22.41 -4.78
N VAL A 226 -10.93 -21.13 -4.51
CA VAL A 226 -9.75 -20.63 -3.79
C VAL A 226 -9.64 -21.27 -2.40
N SER A 227 -10.76 -21.42 -1.68
CA SER A 227 -10.80 -21.95 -0.31
C SER A 227 -10.39 -23.41 -0.16
N THR A 228 -10.51 -24.22 -1.24
CA THR A 228 -10.21 -25.67 -1.20
C THR A 228 -9.09 -26.08 -2.15
N GLY A 229 -8.77 -25.24 -3.14
CA GLY A 229 -7.88 -25.58 -4.25
C GLY A 229 -8.47 -26.63 -5.22
N GLU A 230 -9.74 -26.97 -5.07
CA GLU A 230 -10.39 -27.99 -5.91
C GLU A 230 -10.89 -27.39 -7.23
N LYS A 231 -10.77 -28.19 -8.30
CA LYS A 231 -11.32 -27.82 -9.61
C LYS A 231 -12.84 -27.78 -9.53
N VAL A 232 -13.41 -26.71 -10.08
CA VAL A 232 -14.85 -26.48 -10.12
C VAL A 232 -15.33 -26.25 -11.56
N GLU A 233 -16.64 -26.37 -11.76
CA GLU A 233 -17.30 -26.00 -13.00
C GLU A 233 -18.23 -24.80 -12.73
N ALA A 234 -18.30 -23.87 -13.67
CA ALA A 234 -19.27 -22.77 -13.60
C ALA A 234 -20.69 -23.33 -13.75
N GLU A 235 -21.68 -22.66 -13.16
CA GLU A 235 -23.09 -22.95 -13.43
C GLU A 235 -23.43 -22.68 -14.91
N ASP A 236 -24.39 -23.46 -15.44
CA ASP A 236 -24.77 -23.41 -16.85
C ASP A 236 -25.02 -21.97 -17.35
N GLY A 237 -24.23 -21.52 -18.31
CA GLY A 237 -24.33 -20.23 -18.97
C GLY A 237 -23.85 -19.01 -18.16
N MET A 238 -23.38 -19.18 -16.91
CA MET A 238 -22.91 -18.05 -16.10
C MET A 238 -21.55 -17.50 -16.60
N LEU A 239 -20.65 -18.40 -17.00
CA LEU A 239 -19.36 -17.98 -17.57
C LEU A 239 -19.54 -17.35 -18.97
N ASP A 240 -20.42 -17.92 -19.81
CA ASP A 240 -20.78 -17.31 -21.10
C ASP A 240 -21.37 -15.90 -20.91
N TYR A 241 -22.23 -15.73 -19.92
CA TYR A 241 -22.82 -14.43 -19.58
C TYR A 241 -21.75 -13.43 -19.11
N ALA A 242 -20.76 -13.87 -18.33
CA ALA A 242 -19.64 -13.02 -17.93
C ALA A 242 -18.84 -12.50 -19.15
N PHE A 243 -18.57 -13.37 -20.14
CA PHE A 243 -17.87 -12.97 -21.37
C PHE A 243 -18.72 -12.10 -22.29
N GLU A 244 -20.04 -12.38 -22.39
CA GLU A 244 -20.97 -11.59 -23.21
C GLU A 244 -21.18 -10.15 -22.69
N ASN A 245 -20.94 -9.90 -21.39
CA ASN A 245 -20.99 -8.54 -20.80
C ASN A 245 -19.80 -7.66 -21.19
N GLY A 246 -18.80 -8.21 -21.86
CA GLY A 246 -17.59 -7.53 -22.27
C GLY A 246 -16.42 -7.80 -21.33
N TYR A 247 -15.22 -7.88 -21.90
CA TYR A 247 -14.01 -8.20 -21.17
C TYR A 247 -13.60 -7.16 -20.12
N GLU A 248 -14.06 -5.92 -20.28
CA GLU A 248 -13.89 -4.85 -19.30
C GLU A 248 -14.64 -5.09 -17.98
N SER A 249 -15.59 -6.03 -17.96
CA SER A 249 -16.30 -6.44 -16.74
C SER A 249 -15.62 -7.55 -15.97
N LEU A 250 -14.61 -8.19 -16.55
CA LEU A 250 -13.86 -9.25 -15.89
C LEU A 250 -12.85 -8.67 -14.88
N ASN A 251 -12.79 -9.26 -13.71
CA ASN A 251 -11.76 -8.96 -12.74
C ASN A 251 -10.53 -9.84 -13.00
N TRP A 252 -9.41 -9.23 -13.32
CA TRP A 252 -8.20 -9.96 -13.68
C TRP A 252 -6.93 -9.18 -13.31
N VAL A 253 -5.86 -9.92 -13.07
CA VAL A 253 -4.56 -9.40 -12.70
C VAL A 253 -3.47 -10.14 -13.46
N ILE A 254 -2.37 -9.45 -13.76
CA ILE A 254 -1.17 -10.04 -14.33
C ILE A 254 -0.29 -10.51 -13.17
N ASP A 255 -0.17 -11.84 -13.00
CA ASP A 255 0.77 -12.44 -12.05
C ASP A 255 2.14 -12.67 -12.73
N ARG A 256 3.10 -13.17 -12.02
CA ARG A 256 4.46 -13.41 -12.53
C ARG A 256 4.54 -14.43 -13.66
N ASP A 257 3.71 -15.45 -13.62
CA ASP A 257 3.77 -16.63 -14.47
C ASP A 257 2.49 -16.86 -15.30
N GLY A 258 1.53 -15.91 -15.24
CA GLY A 258 0.28 -15.99 -15.96
C GLY A 258 -0.67 -14.85 -15.65
N VAL A 259 -1.87 -14.94 -16.16
CA VAL A 259 -2.98 -14.05 -15.87
C VAL A 259 -4.00 -14.77 -15.00
N ARG A 260 -4.39 -14.17 -13.89
CA ARG A 260 -5.45 -14.65 -13.00
C ARG A 260 -6.74 -13.89 -13.24
N PHE A 261 -7.81 -14.65 -13.44
CA PHE A 261 -9.19 -14.16 -13.47
C PHE A 261 -9.85 -14.51 -12.15
N ILE A 262 -10.54 -13.54 -11.54
CA ILE A 262 -11.09 -13.65 -10.18
C ILE A 262 -12.59 -13.42 -10.26
N PHE A 263 -13.36 -14.39 -9.78
CA PHE A 263 -14.81 -14.34 -9.71
C PHE A 263 -15.23 -14.31 -8.23
N SER A 264 -15.99 -13.27 -7.88
CA SER A 264 -16.52 -13.13 -6.52
C SER A 264 -17.54 -14.24 -6.20
N PRO A 265 -17.81 -14.51 -4.92
CA PRO A 265 -18.83 -15.49 -4.55
C PRO A 265 -20.17 -15.18 -5.21
N SER A 266 -20.77 -16.14 -5.89
CA SER A 266 -22.01 -16.09 -6.69
C SER A 266 -21.88 -15.52 -8.11
N ASP A 267 -20.70 -15.12 -8.57
CA ASP A 267 -20.56 -14.62 -9.95
C ASP A 267 -20.80 -15.72 -10.99
N ILE A 268 -20.17 -16.87 -10.81
CA ILE A 268 -20.22 -17.99 -11.76
C ILE A 268 -20.58 -19.34 -11.15
N ALA A 269 -20.68 -19.42 -9.81
CA ALA A 269 -20.96 -20.65 -9.08
C ALA A 269 -21.67 -20.34 -7.74
N PRO A 270 -22.23 -21.33 -7.02
CA PRO A 270 -22.91 -21.10 -5.75
C PRO A 270 -22.04 -20.39 -4.72
N TYR A 271 -22.61 -19.47 -3.94
CA TYR A 271 -21.93 -18.70 -2.89
C TYR A 271 -21.07 -19.57 -1.95
N ALA A 272 -21.51 -20.78 -1.64
CA ALA A 272 -20.82 -21.70 -0.72
C ALA A 272 -19.43 -22.14 -1.21
N LEU A 273 -19.12 -21.99 -2.49
CA LEU A 273 -17.80 -22.27 -3.05
C LEU A 273 -16.80 -21.12 -2.82
N GLY A 274 -17.30 -19.97 -2.39
CA GLY A 274 -16.46 -18.79 -2.17
C GLY A 274 -15.96 -18.17 -3.46
N THR A 275 -14.78 -17.57 -3.41
CA THR A 275 -14.08 -17.01 -4.56
C THR A 275 -13.58 -18.10 -5.47
N ILE A 276 -13.75 -17.91 -6.78
CA ILE A 276 -13.26 -18.81 -7.82
C ILE A 276 -12.20 -18.07 -8.63
N GLU A 277 -11.10 -18.73 -8.91
CA GLU A 277 -10.04 -18.20 -9.76
C GLU A 277 -9.77 -19.14 -10.95
N ALA A 278 -9.30 -18.53 -12.04
CA ALA A 278 -8.71 -19.27 -13.15
C ALA A 278 -7.37 -18.63 -13.52
N LYS A 279 -6.31 -19.42 -13.55
CA LYS A 279 -4.99 -18.99 -13.98
C LYS A 279 -4.68 -19.49 -15.38
N VAL A 280 -4.40 -18.57 -16.30
CA VAL A 280 -3.91 -18.88 -17.65
C VAL A 280 -2.40 -18.67 -17.66
N SER A 281 -1.63 -19.77 -17.61
CA SER A 281 -0.17 -19.76 -17.50
C SER A 281 0.50 -19.34 -18.81
N PHE A 282 1.50 -18.45 -18.75
CA PHE A 282 2.32 -18.05 -19.89
C PHE A 282 3.09 -19.21 -20.49
N SER A 283 3.61 -20.11 -19.67
CA SER A 283 4.42 -21.26 -20.12
C SER A 283 3.59 -22.39 -20.71
N GLU A 284 2.39 -22.64 -20.17
CA GLU A 284 1.50 -23.70 -20.64
C GLU A 284 0.70 -23.30 -21.89
N ASN A 285 0.41 -22.00 -22.04
CA ASN A 285 -0.42 -21.47 -23.13
C ASN A 285 0.26 -20.37 -23.95
N PRO A 286 1.53 -20.53 -24.40
CA PRO A 286 2.30 -19.42 -24.99
C PRO A 286 1.68 -18.85 -26.28
N SER A 287 0.86 -19.65 -26.98
CA SER A 287 0.19 -19.21 -28.22
C SER A 287 -1.02 -18.30 -27.98
N LEU A 288 -1.53 -18.21 -26.76
CA LEU A 288 -2.66 -17.32 -26.44
C LEU A 288 -2.21 -15.87 -26.25
N PHE A 289 -0.94 -15.64 -25.94
CA PHE A 289 -0.42 -14.32 -25.55
C PHE A 289 0.23 -13.56 -26.68
N THR A 290 0.17 -12.22 -26.60
CA THR A 290 0.86 -11.32 -27.56
C THR A 290 2.38 -11.37 -27.42
N GLY A 291 2.88 -11.69 -26.22
CA GLY A 291 4.29 -11.66 -25.85
C GLY A 291 4.78 -10.29 -25.35
N THR A 292 3.90 -9.27 -25.30
CA THR A 292 4.25 -7.93 -24.77
C THR A 292 4.46 -7.99 -23.26
N TYR A 293 3.54 -8.62 -22.54
CA TYR A 293 3.61 -8.81 -21.08
C TYR A 293 3.68 -10.30 -20.77
N GLY A 294 4.90 -10.81 -20.62
CA GLY A 294 5.17 -12.23 -20.37
C GLY A 294 5.49 -12.53 -18.91
N ALA A 295 6.08 -13.70 -18.67
CA ALA A 295 6.55 -14.12 -17.36
C ALA A 295 7.59 -13.12 -16.81
N ALA A 296 7.46 -12.76 -15.53
CA ALA A 296 8.43 -11.90 -14.86
C ALA A 296 9.65 -12.70 -14.43
N GLU A 297 10.84 -12.16 -14.73
CA GLU A 297 12.12 -12.70 -14.29
C GLU A 297 12.66 -11.91 -13.08
N GLY A 298 13.75 -12.38 -12.48
CA GLY A 298 14.46 -11.71 -11.39
C GLY A 298 13.78 -11.80 -10.03
N SER A 299 14.19 -10.91 -9.13
CA SER A 299 13.75 -10.89 -7.74
C SER A 299 12.27 -10.52 -7.58
N TYR A 300 11.63 -11.07 -6.54
CA TYR A 300 10.24 -10.76 -6.22
C TYR A 300 9.89 -11.01 -4.76
N VAL A 301 8.75 -10.46 -4.36
CA VAL A 301 8.07 -10.79 -3.12
C VAL A 301 6.64 -11.22 -3.45
N LYS A 302 6.20 -12.31 -2.80
CA LYS A 302 4.83 -12.82 -2.90
C LYS A 302 4.24 -12.92 -1.50
N LYS A 303 3.14 -12.24 -1.23
CA LYS A 303 2.34 -12.44 -0.02
C LYS A 303 1.77 -13.86 -0.05
N LEU A 304 1.92 -14.57 1.05
CA LEU A 304 1.36 -15.91 1.25
C LEU A 304 0.10 -15.80 2.09
N GLU A 305 -1.01 -16.29 1.55
CA GLU A 305 -2.25 -16.38 2.30
C GLU A 305 -2.24 -17.63 3.19
N PRO A 306 -2.66 -17.52 4.46
CA PRO A 306 -2.71 -18.68 5.36
C PRO A 306 -3.56 -19.83 4.77
N TYR A 307 -3.06 -21.05 4.90
CA TYR A 307 -3.68 -22.28 4.41
C TYR A 307 -3.85 -22.38 2.87
N MET A 308 -3.29 -21.44 2.12
CA MET A 308 -3.32 -21.44 0.66
C MET A 308 -1.93 -21.65 0.09
N PRO A 309 -1.62 -22.85 -0.44
CA PRO A 309 -0.31 -23.13 -1.02
C PRO A 309 -0.07 -22.31 -2.30
N TYR A 310 1.07 -21.64 -2.37
CA TYR A 310 1.56 -21.00 -3.58
C TYR A 310 2.53 -21.93 -4.30
N ALA A 311 2.17 -22.34 -5.52
CA ALA A 311 3.00 -23.19 -6.35
C ALA A 311 4.06 -22.36 -7.08
N VAL A 312 5.33 -22.67 -6.88
CA VAL A 312 6.47 -21.96 -7.45
C VAL A 312 7.66 -22.90 -7.64
N ASP A 313 8.35 -22.81 -8.77
CA ASP A 313 9.62 -23.48 -9.01
C ASP A 313 10.73 -22.75 -8.25
N LEU A 314 11.15 -23.31 -7.10
CA LEU A 314 12.09 -22.66 -6.18
C LEU A 314 13.55 -22.85 -6.59
N ASP A 315 13.87 -23.87 -7.37
CA ASP A 315 15.26 -24.23 -7.73
C ASP A 315 15.52 -24.24 -9.26
N GLY A 316 14.52 -23.88 -10.07
CA GLY A 316 14.64 -23.76 -11.52
C GLY A 316 14.67 -25.12 -12.24
N ASP A 317 14.19 -26.20 -11.60
CA ASP A 317 14.19 -27.56 -12.18
C ASP A 317 12.98 -27.82 -13.11
N GLY A 318 12.05 -26.87 -13.19
CA GLY A 318 10.82 -26.94 -14.00
C GLY A 318 9.65 -27.59 -13.28
N SER A 319 9.82 -27.97 -11.99
CA SER A 319 8.76 -28.53 -11.15
C SER A 319 8.43 -27.54 -10.05
N ALA A 320 7.16 -27.20 -9.88
CA ALA A 320 6.75 -26.27 -8.84
C ALA A 320 6.62 -26.96 -7.48
N GLU A 321 7.17 -26.35 -6.43
CA GLU A 321 6.91 -26.67 -5.03
C GLU A 321 5.77 -25.82 -4.49
N ASN A 322 4.97 -26.43 -3.61
CA ASN A 322 3.98 -25.68 -2.83
C ASN A 322 4.63 -25.05 -1.60
N VAL A 323 4.52 -23.75 -1.46
CA VAL A 323 4.95 -23.00 -0.27
C VAL A 323 3.72 -22.46 0.44
N SER A 324 3.59 -22.70 1.74
CA SER A 324 2.55 -22.08 2.57
C SER A 324 3.03 -21.83 3.99
N VAL A 325 2.36 -20.90 4.68
CA VAL A 325 2.57 -20.63 6.10
C VAL A 325 1.22 -20.68 6.79
N ASN A 326 1.11 -21.51 7.82
CA ASN A 326 -0.13 -21.71 8.54
C ASN A 326 0.06 -21.40 10.01
N SER A 327 -0.95 -20.84 10.67
CA SER A 327 -0.95 -20.72 12.13
C SER A 327 -1.39 -22.03 12.78
N ILE A 328 -0.86 -22.29 13.98
CA ILE A 328 -1.28 -23.40 14.85
C ILE A 328 -2.17 -22.80 15.92
N ALA A 329 -3.44 -23.21 15.98
CA ALA A 329 -4.38 -22.74 16.97
C ALA A 329 -3.89 -23.00 18.41
N GLY A 330 -4.08 -22.05 19.30
CA GLY A 330 -3.83 -22.20 20.75
C GLY A 330 -4.89 -23.06 21.45
N ASP A 331 -4.77 -23.15 22.77
CA ASP A 331 -5.72 -23.92 23.60
C ASP A 331 -7.12 -23.24 23.67
N ASP A 332 -7.18 -21.95 23.35
CA ASP A 332 -8.41 -21.20 23.16
C ASP A 332 -8.36 -20.49 21.79
N ASP A 333 -9.51 -20.06 21.29
CA ASP A 333 -9.62 -19.44 19.96
C ASP A 333 -9.07 -17.99 19.92
N TYR A 334 -8.38 -17.56 20.98
CA TYR A 334 -7.95 -16.18 21.15
C TYR A 334 -6.53 -15.91 20.62
N TYR A 335 -5.68 -16.91 20.60
CA TYR A 335 -4.28 -16.79 20.13
C TYR A 335 -3.83 -18.02 19.35
N ASN A 336 -2.75 -17.86 18.59
CA ASN A 336 -2.05 -18.95 17.91
C ASN A 336 -0.87 -19.40 18.77
N ALA A 337 -0.68 -20.73 18.90
CA ALA A 337 0.40 -21.34 19.67
C ALA A 337 1.69 -21.52 18.86
N GLY A 338 1.67 -21.18 17.57
CA GLY A 338 2.81 -21.31 16.69
C GLY A 338 2.45 -21.19 15.22
N LEU A 339 3.42 -21.46 14.38
CA LEU A 339 3.24 -21.51 12.93
C LEU A 339 3.98 -22.68 12.29
N GLU A 340 3.53 -23.07 11.12
CA GLU A 340 4.17 -24.07 10.25
C GLU A 340 4.53 -23.43 8.92
N VAL A 341 5.78 -23.63 8.48
CA VAL A 341 6.25 -23.31 7.14
C VAL A 341 6.36 -24.60 6.35
N HIS A 342 5.55 -24.71 5.30
CA HIS A 342 5.53 -25.88 4.41
C HIS A 342 6.24 -25.55 3.10
N VAL A 343 7.10 -26.46 2.63
CA VAL A 343 7.79 -26.38 1.34
C VAL A 343 7.79 -27.78 0.71
N GLY A 344 6.95 -27.99 -0.31
CA GLY A 344 6.73 -29.33 -0.86
C GLY A 344 6.26 -30.30 0.21
N ASP A 345 7.03 -31.37 0.44
CA ASP A 345 6.75 -32.40 1.46
C ASP A 345 7.39 -32.05 2.84
N GLU A 346 8.19 -31.01 2.93
CA GLU A 346 8.89 -30.63 4.15
C GLU A 346 8.08 -29.63 4.97
N THR A 347 8.11 -29.78 6.30
CA THR A 347 7.40 -28.90 7.24
C THR A 347 8.34 -28.51 8.38
N LEU A 348 8.41 -27.23 8.66
CA LEU A 348 9.07 -26.68 9.84
C LEU A 348 8.02 -26.08 10.76
N THR A 349 7.91 -26.59 11.98
CA THR A 349 7.05 -26.06 13.03
C THR A 349 7.85 -25.14 13.95
N GLN A 350 7.31 -23.97 14.25
CA GLN A 350 7.84 -23.04 15.23
C GLN A 350 6.78 -22.73 16.29
N GLU A 351 7.06 -23.05 17.55
CA GLU A 351 6.23 -22.68 18.68
C GLU A 351 6.48 -21.19 19.01
N ASP A 352 5.42 -20.39 19.06
CA ASP A 352 5.41 -18.98 19.44
C ASP A 352 3.96 -18.53 19.70
N GLU A 353 3.71 -17.67 20.68
CA GLU A 353 2.37 -17.17 20.93
C GLU A 353 2.16 -15.83 20.22
N PHE A 354 1.12 -15.73 19.39
CA PHE A 354 0.79 -14.51 18.66
C PHE A 354 -0.71 -14.44 18.30
N TYR A 355 -1.19 -13.23 17.97
CA TYR A 355 -2.57 -12.97 17.55
C TYR A 355 -2.72 -12.85 16.03
N GLY A 356 -1.81 -12.16 15.36
CA GLY A 356 -1.82 -11.93 13.92
C GLY A 356 -0.62 -12.53 13.21
N LEU A 357 -0.82 -12.95 11.95
CA LEU A 357 0.22 -13.50 11.08
C LEU A 357 0.10 -12.92 9.68
N THR A 358 1.19 -12.40 9.16
CA THR A 358 1.35 -12.07 7.74
C THR A 358 2.64 -12.72 7.25
N ALA A 359 2.61 -13.35 6.08
CA ALA A 359 3.76 -14.07 5.55
C ALA A 359 4.06 -13.67 4.11
N TYR A 360 5.36 -13.69 3.76
CA TYR A 360 5.85 -13.40 2.42
C TYR A 360 6.90 -14.41 2.01
N LEU A 361 6.85 -14.85 0.75
CA LEU A 361 7.94 -15.53 0.06
C LEU A 361 8.78 -14.47 -0.66
N LEU A 362 10.08 -14.46 -0.43
CA LEU A 362 11.04 -13.57 -1.07
C LEU A 362 12.00 -14.39 -1.92
N HIS A 363 12.09 -14.04 -3.19
CA HIS A 363 13.06 -14.60 -4.13
C HIS A 363 14.06 -13.51 -4.52
N THR A 364 15.34 -13.76 -4.32
CA THR A 364 16.40 -12.79 -4.63
C THR A 364 16.93 -12.96 -6.06
N GLU A 365 17.58 -11.94 -6.59
CA GLU A 365 18.17 -11.96 -7.93
C GLU A 365 19.20 -13.09 -8.14
N ASP A 366 19.88 -13.51 -7.09
CA ASP A 366 20.83 -14.63 -7.10
C ASP A 366 20.18 -16.00 -6.81
N GLY A 367 18.84 -16.10 -6.84
CA GLY A 367 18.07 -17.34 -6.75
C GLY A 367 17.89 -17.88 -5.33
N ARG A 368 18.16 -17.11 -4.27
CA ARG A 368 17.90 -17.54 -2.89
C ARG A 368 16.43 -17.30 -2.53
N ASN A 369 15.88 -18.20 -1.71
CA ASN A 369 14.49 -18.12 -1.28
C ASN A 369 14.38 -18.00 0.24
N TYR A 370 13.51 -17.09 0.69
CA TYR A 370 13.24 -16.84 2.10
C TYR A 370 11.75 -16.73 2.35
N VAL A 371 11.32 -17.12 3.55
CA VAL A 371 9.99 -16.79 4.06
C VAL A 371 10.17 -15.81 5.21
N TYR A 372 9.50 -14.66 5.11
CA TYR A 372 9.39 -13.67 6.17
C TYR A 372 8.01 -13.77 6.79
N THR A 373 7.94 -13.98 8.09
CA THR A 373 6.68 -13.97 8.84
C THR A 373 6.69 -12.81 9.83
N PHE A 374 5.62 -12.04 9.79
CA PHE A 374 5.36 -10.96 10.73
C PHE A 374 4.23 -11.42 11.66
N THR A 375 4.53 -11.53 12.94
CA THR A 375 3.56 -11.88 13.97
C THR A 375 3.31 -10.68 14.88
N SER A 376 2.10 -10.55 15.42
CA SER A 376 1.75 -9.58 16.45
C SER A 376 1.50 -10.27 17.77
N GLY A 377 2.22 -9.88 18.82
CA GLY A 377 2.04 -10.34 20.19
C GLY A 377 1.17 -9.40 21.01
N ASP A 378 1.28 -9.50 22.35
CA ASP A 378 0.59 -8.59 23.27
C ASP A 378 0.86 -7.11 22.96
N ASN A 379 -0.16 -6.28 23.05
CA ASN A 379 -0.10 -4.85 22.71
C ASN A 379 0.37 -4.58 21.28
N ASP A 380 -0.01 -5.44 20.33
CA ASP A 380 0.38 -5.38 18.91
C ASP A 380 1.91 -5.34 18.71
N TYR A 381 2.67 -5.96 19.61
CA TYR A 381 4.12 -6.01 19.53
C TYR A 381 4.56 -6.85 18.33
N PRO A 382 5.16 -6.23 17.29
CA PRO A 382 5.48 -6.94 16.07
C PRO A 382 6.77 -7.74 16.21
N THR A 383 6.84 -8.89 15.56
CA THR A 383 8.08 -9.67 15.44
C THR A 383 8.22 -10.21 14.01
N LEU A 384 9.34 -9.89 13.38
CA LEU A 384 9.74 -10.52 12.12
C LEU A 384 10.54 -11.80 12.43
N THR A 385 10.11 -12.93 11.89
CA THR A 385 10.92 -14.16 11.86
C THR A 385 11.30 -14.47 10.41
N VAL A 386 12.56 -14.80 10.19
CA VAL A 386 13.14 -15.11 8.88
C VAL A 386 13.44 -16.59 8.78
N PHE A 387 12.95 -17.23 7.71
CA PHE A 387 13.25 -18.61 7.34
C PHE A 387 13.96 -18.63 6.00
N ALA A 388 15.05 -19.40 5.88
CA ALA A 388 15.68 -19.69 4.60
C ALA A 388 15.15 -21.00 4.05
N ILE A 389 14.90 -21.05 2.74
CA ILE A 389 14.59 -22.29 2.03
C ILE A 389 15.86 -22.70 1.26
N ARG A 390 16.46 -23.83 1.62
CA ARG A 390 17.64 -24.38 0.96
C ARG A 390 17.39 -25.83 0.62
N ASP A 391 17.64 -26.22 -0.62
CA ASP A 391 17.34 -27.56 -1.10
C ASP A 391 15.89 -28.02 -0.77
N LYS A 392 14.92 -27.09 -0.92
CA LYS A 392 13.50 -27.27 -0.60
C LYS A 392 13.20 -27.52 0.90
N VAL A 393 14.16 -27.27 1.79
CA VAL A 393 14.00 -27.45 3.24
C VAL A 393 13.98 -26.09 3.94
N PRO A 394 12.89 -25.74 4.67
CA PRO A 394 12.84 -24.51 5.46
C PRO A 394 13.68 -24.62 6.74
N SER A 395 14.32 -23.53 7.13
CA SER A 395 15.09 -23.44 8.38
C SER A 395 15.06 -22.02 8.94
N VAL A 396 14.96 -21.88 10.28
CA VAL A 396 15.00 -20.58 10.94
C VAL A 396 16.38 -19.94 10.77
N VAL A 397 16.42 -18.69 10.35
CA VAL A 397 17.63 -17.86 10.27
C VAL A 397 17.76 -17.00 11.53
N GLY A 398 16.71 -16.25 11.87
CA GLY A 398 16.71 -15.35 13.01
C GLY A 398 15.39 -14.60 13.19
N LYS A 399 15.35 -13.76 14.22
CA LYS A 399 14.21 -12.90 14.57
C LYS A 399 14.65 -11.44 14.71
N MET A 400 13.73 -10.51 14.41
CA MET A 400 13.83 -9.10 14.75
C MET A 400 12.60 -8.71 15.58
N GLU A 401 12.77 -8.65 16.89
CA GLU A 401 11.72 -8.20 17.81
C GLU A 401 11.41 -6.71 17.61
N GLY A 402 10.18 -6.31 17.80
CA GLY A 402 9.72 -4.94 17.59
C GLY A 402 9.65 -4.51 16.11
N SER A 403 9.89 -5.43 15.16
CA SER A 403 9.90 -5.12 13.73
C SER A 403 8.70 -5.75 13.00
N GLY A 404 7.98 -4.94 12.24
CA GLY A 404 6.78 -5.30 11.50
C GLY A 404 6.77 -4.74 10.09
N THR A 405 5.67 -4.96 9.39
CA THR A 405 5.41 -4.32 8.08
C THR A 405 5.40 -2.81 8.23
N ALA A 406 5.90 -2.10 7.22
CA ALA A 406 6.08 -0.65 7.32
C ALA A 406 4.76 0.09 7.10
N SER A 407 4.44 0.96 8.03
CA SER A 407 3.35 1.94 7.91
C SER A 407 3.73 3.23 8.63
N GLN A 408 3.17 4.35 8.16
CA GLN A 408 3.43 5.69 8.70
C GLN A 408 2.14 6.50 8.73
N TYR A 409 1.88 7.19 9.83
CA TYR A 409 0.78 8.14 9.92
C TYR A 409 1.17 9.44 9.21
N ILE A 410 0.34 9.90 8.29
CA ILE A 410 0.50 11.17 7.57
C ILE A 410 -0.60 12.11 8.05
N GLU A 411 -0.19 13.13 8.79
CA GLU A 411 -1.08 14.17 9.26
C GLU A 411 -1.31 15.20 8.16
N MET A 412 -2.57 15.44 7.85
CA MET A 412 -2.98 16.50 6.94
C MET A 412 -3.43 17.72 7.76
N LEU A 413 -3.09 18.92 7.30
CA LEU A 413 -3.46 20.16 7.95
C LEU A 413 -4.62 20.81 7.20
N GLY A 414 -5.68 21.15 7.94
CA GLY A 414 -6.80 21.92 7.41
C GLY A 414 -6.42 23.38 7.08
N ASP A 415 -7.36 24.11 6.52
CA ASP A 415 -7.18 25.53 6.14
C ASP A 415 -6.82 26.47 7.32
N ASP A 416 -7.11 26.05 8.55
CA ASP A 416 -6.77 26.74 9.80
C ASP A 416 -5.35 26.41 10.32
N GLY A 417 -4.67 25.45 9.67
CA GLY A 417 -3.34 24.96 10.05
C GLY A 417 -3.34 23.99 11.22
N GLU A 418 -4.51 23.50 11.65
CA GLU A 418 -4.63 22.42 12.62
C GLU A 418 -4.77 21.07 11.88
N ALA A 419 -4.45 19.96 12.58
CA ALA A 419 -4.60 18.63 12.01
C ALA A 419 -6.04 18.34 11.59
N ASP A 420 -6.23 17.88 10.38
CA ASP A 420 -7.53 17.42 9.88
C ASP A 420 -7.59 15.90 9.98
N PRO A 421 -8.28 15.33 10.97
CA PRO A 421 -8.35 13.89 11.15
C PRO A 421 -9.15 13.18 10.06
N GLU A 422 -10.01 13.90 9.31
CA GLU A 422 -10.79 13.32 8.21
C GLU A 422 -9.95 13.20 6.92
N GLU A 423 -8.92 14.02 6.77
CA GLU A 423 -8.00 14.00 5.64
C GLU A 423 -6.69 13.25 5.95
N SER A 424 -6.36 13.07 7.23
CA SER A 424 -5.18 12.30 7.67
C SER A 424 -5.33 10.82 7.37
N PHE A 425 -4.22 10.14 7.05
CA PHE A 425 -4.24 8.74 6.64
C PHE A 425 -3.00 7.98 7.12
N ILE A 426 -3.10 6.64 7.09
CA ILE A 426 -1.94 5.77 7.29
C ILE A 426 -1.39 5.38 5.92
N GLN A 427 -0.13 5.73 5.66
CA GLN A 427 0.59 5.25 4.49
C GLN A 427 1.20 3.89 4.80
N ARG A 428 0.75 2.83 4.12
CA ARG A 428 1.31 1.49 4.17
C ARG A 428 2.33 1.32 3.05
N ILE A 429 3.54 0.85 3.39
CA ILE A 429 4.61 0.59 2.44
C ILE A 429 4.71 -0.93 2.25
N PRO A 430 4.23 -1.49 1.14
CA PRO A 430 4.24 -2.92 0.91
C PRO A 430 5.67 -3.43 0.70
N LEU A 431 5.92 -4.68 1.10
CA LEU A 431 7.17 -5.38 0.83
C LEU A 431 7.08 -5.97 -0.58
N ILE A 432 7.79 -5.37 -1.55
CA ILE A 432 7.70 -5.72 -2.98
C ILE A 432 9.05 -6.00 -3.64
N ASP A 433 10.16 -5.52 -3.05
CA ASP A 433 11.51 -5.73 -3.56
C ASP A 433 12.42 -6.31 -2.47
N PRO A 434 12.96 -7.52 -2.65
CA PRO A 434 13.92 -8.08 -1.69
C PRO A 434 15.19 -7.26 -1.52
N ALA A 435 15.58 -6.50 -2.55
CA ALA A 435 16.78 -5.68 -2.51
C ALA A 435 16.56 -4.32 -1.81
N HIS A 436 15.29 -3.86 -1.75
CA HIS A 436 14.94 -2.56 -1.16
C HIS A 436 13.52 -2.59 -0.59
N PHE A 437 13.39 -2.69 0.73
CA PHE A 437 12.10 -2.73 1.41
C PHE A 437 12.13 -2.00 2.75
N ALA A 438 10.99 -1.52 3.19
CA ALA A 438 10.82 -0.82 4.45
C ALA A 438 10.31 -1.75 5.54
N LEU A 439 10.81 -1.58 6.76
CA LEU A 439 10.26 -2.16 7.99
C LEU A 439 9.96 -1.06 8.99
N SER A 440 8.87 -1.24 9.72
CA SER A 440 8.55 -0.46 10.91
C SER A 440 9.19 -1.10 12.13
N THR A 441 9.83 -0.31 12.98
CA THR A 441 10.45 -0.80 14.23
C THR A 441 9.94 0.02 15.41
N ARG A 442 9.48 -0.67 16.47
CA ARG A 442 9.09 -0.03 17.74
C ARG A 442 10.34 0.44 18.47
N LEU A 443 10.42 1.74 18.68
CA LEU A 443 11.54 2.43 19.33
C LEU A 443 11.12 3.00 20.68
N THR A 444 12.08 3.09 21.63
CA THR A 444 11.86 3.60 22.98
C THR A 444 12.88 4.66 23.37
N ILE A 445 13.26 5.51 22.43
CA ILE A 445 14.17 6.61 22.65
C ILE A 445 13.41 7.94 22.72
N MET A 446 13.50 8.68 23.81
CA MET A 446 12.74 9.88 24.19
C MET A 446 11.22 9.66 24.33
N SER A 447 10.65 8.66 23.68
CA SER A 447 9.23 8.29 23.74
C SER A 447 9.08 6.87 23.18
N THR A 448 7.87 6.28 23.22
CA THR A 448 7.57 5.05 22.50
C THR A 448 6.84 5.39 21.21
N TYR A 449 7.40 4.98 20.08
CA TYR A 449 6.85 5.19 18.74
C TYR A 449 7.40 4.17 17.74
N SER A 450 6.79 4.12 16.56
CA SER A 450 7.32 3.35 15.43
C SER A 450 8.15 4.25 14.51
N GLY A 451 9.30 3.73 14.07
CA GLY A 451 10.13 4.37 13.06
C GLY A 451 10.28 3.46 11.85
N VAL A 452 10.25 4.03 10.66
CA VAL A 452 10.41 3.31 9.39
C VAL A 452 11.84 3.45 8.88
N ARG A 453 12.44 2.34 8.46
CA ARG A 453 13.77 2.31 7.86
C ARG A 453 13.83 1.33 6.71
N TYR A 454 14.66 1.62 5.71
CA TYR A 454 14.86 0.76 4.54
C TYR A 454 15.97 -0.26 4.77
N TYR A 455 15.75 -1.45 4.19
CA TYR A 455 16.62 -2.62 4.30
C TYR A 455 16.76 -3.31 2.95
N GLY A 456 17.83 -4.10 2.80
CA GLY A 456 17.95 -5.15 1.80
C GLY A 456 18.18 -6.49 2.48
N ILE A 457 18.07 -7.60 1.75
CA ILE A 457 18.37 -8.94 2.27
C ILE A 457 19.90 -9.13 2.37
N GLY A 458 20.38 -9.51 3.55
CA GLY A 458 21.78 -9.91 3.77
C GLY A 458 22.12 -11.29 3.23
N ASP A 459 23.39 -11.67 3.32
CA ASP A 459 23.89 -12.97 2.86
C ASP A 459 23.27 -14.16 3.59
N ASP A 460 22.88 -13.98 4.83
CA ASP A 460 22.20 -14.98 5.66
C ASP A 460 20.68 -14.96 5.50
N GLY A 461 20.11 -13.91 4.89
CA GLY A 461 18.67 -13.70 4.73
C GLY A 461 18.08 -12.69 5.70
N MET A 462 18.83 -12.26 6.71
CA MET A 462 18.36 -11.22 7.64
C MET A 462 18.35 -9.83 6.98
N PRO A 463 17.38 -8.95 7.34
CA PRO A 463 17.39 -7.57 6.89
C PRO A 463 18.65 -6.81 7.30
N VAL A 464 19.31 -6.18 6.33
CA VAL A 464 20.46 -5.30 6.53
C VAL A 464 20.04 -3.86 6.25
N PRO A 465 20.19 -2.93 7.21
CA PRO A 465 19.76 -1.56 7.02
C PRO A 465 20.56 -0.86 5.93
N GLN A 466 19.86 -0.08 5.10
CA GLN A 466 20.44 0.74 4.03
C GLN A 466 20.59 2.21 4.42
N THR A 467 19.97 2.63 5.53
CA THR A 467 20.08 3.97 6.11
C THR A 467 20.44 3.89 7.57
N ASP A 468 21.11 4.95 8.09
CA ASP A 468 21.48 5.03 9.50
C ASP A 468 20.34 5.51 10.41
N GLN A 469 19.32 6.15 9.82
CA GLN A 469 18.22 6.78 10.54
C GLN A 469 16.89 6.09 10.24
N TYR A 470 16.02 6.06 11.25
CA TYR A 470 14.58 5.78 11.10
C TYR A 470 13.85 7.09 10.86
N ASP A 471 12.94 7.11 9.92
CA ASP A 471 11.93 8.16 9.78
C ASP A 471 10.85 7.95 10.84
N VAL A 472 10.48 9.01 11.57
CA VAL A 472 9.65 8.91 12.78
C VAL A 472 8.48 9.90 12.76
N ARG A 473 8.12 10.49 11.66
CA ARG A 473 7.03 11.46 11.60
C ARG A 473 5.72 10.85 12.16
N ASN A 474 5.34 11.21 13.39
CA ASN A 474 4.29 10.54 14.17
C ASN A 474 3.28 11.49 14.86
N GLY A 475 3.35 12.79 14.59
CA GLY A 475 2.44 13.78 15.19
C GLY A 475 2.63 14.04 16.68
N ILE A 476 3.56 13.36 17.39
CA ILE A 476 3.84 13.61 18.81
C ILE A 476 4.52 14.97 18.95
N VAL A 477 3.91 15.86 19.72
CA VAL A 477 4.45 17.19 20.02
C VAL A 477 5.13 17.20 21.39
N LEU A 478 6.41 17.56 21.43
CA LEU A 478 7.17 17.80 22.65
C LEU A 478 7.29 19.29 22.92
N THR A 479 7.28 19.69 24.19
CA THR A 479 7.56 21.07 24.60
C THR A 479 8.72 21.09 25.57
N SER A 480 9.78 21.89 25.31
CA SER A 480 10.90 22.02 26.25
C SER A 480 10.44 22.68 27.55
N LEU A 481 10.76 22.08 28.69
CA LEU A 481 10.46 22.62 30.02
C LEU A 481 11.57 23.51 30.58
N VAL A 482 12.79 23.35 30.05
CA VAL A 482 13.98 24.11 30.45
C VAL A 482 14.73 24.57 29.20
N ASP A 483 15.67 25.52 29.39
CA ASP A 483 16.58 25.91 28.32
C ASP A 483 17.50 24.73 27.97
N LEU A 484 17.59 24.39 26.69
CA LEU A 484 18.35 23.28 26.15
C LEU A 484 19.31 23.76 25.06
N LYS A 485 20.16 22.86 24.60
CA LYS A 485 21.05 23.03 23.46
C LYS A 485 20.95 21.84 22.53
N ALA A 486 21.02 22.12 21.23
CA ALA A 486 21.08 21.08 20.22
C ALA A 486 21.97 21.50 19.05
N GLU A 487 22.37 20.54 18.22
CA GLU A 487 23.09 20.82 16.97
C GLU A 487 22.11 20.96 15.82
N GLU A 488 22.27 22.00 15.01
CA GLU A 488 21.48 22.20 13.80
C GLU A 488 21.85 21.13 12.76
N VAL A 489 20.82 20.53 12.13
CA VAL A 489 20.94 19.52 11.08
C VAL A 489 20.51 20.12 9.75
N ASP A 490 21.27 19.89 8.70
CA ASP A 490 20.86 20.20 7.34
C ASP A 490 19.84 19.15 6.86
N VAL A 491 18.62 19.61 6.58
CA VAL A 491 17.48 18.75 6.21
C VAL A 491 17.72 17.97 4.91
N LEU A 492 18.56 18.48 4.01
CA LEU A 492 18.82 17.83 2.72
C LEU A 492 19.87 16.73 2.82
N THR A 493 20.86 16.93 3.70
CA THR A 493 21.99 15.99 3.83
C THR A 493 21.90 15.12 5.07
N ASN A 494 21.00 15.43 6.00
CA ASN A 494 20.86 14.80 7.32
C ASN A 494 22.15 14.88 8.16
N GLN A 495 23.03 15.85 7.88
CA GLN A 495 24.29 16.03 8.58
C GLN A 495 24.21 17.25 9.51
N VAL A 496 24.87 17.14 10.67
CA VAL A 496 25.02 18.29 11.57
C VAL A 496 25.81 19.40 10.87
N THR A 497 25.34 20.64 10.99
CA THR A 497 25.99 21.82 10.39
C THR A 497 27.18 22.32 11.19
N GLY A 498 27.36 21.80 12.43
CA GLY A 498 28.34 22.27 13.41
C GLY A 498 27.90 23.56 14.15
N LYS A 499 26.65 24.01 13.95
CA LYS A 499 26.07 25.14 14.66
C LYS A 499 25.28 24.64 15.87
N GLU A 500 25.71 25.05 17.07
CA GLU A 500 24.95 24.84 18.29
C GLU A 500 23.86 25.91 18.40
N VAL A 501 22.65 25.50 18.72
CA VAL A 501 21.46 26.35 18.88
C VAL A 501 21.02 26.35 20.34
N ASP A 502 20.84 27.53 20.92
CA ASP A 502 20.23 27.69 22.22
C ASP A 502 18.71 27.65 22.10
N ILE A 503 18.06 26.79 22.85
CA ILE A 503 16.63 26.49 22.78
C ILE A 503 16.00 26.96 24.09
N PRO A 504 15.17 28.00 24.08
CA PRO A 504 14.48 28.47 25.28
C PRO A 504 13.40 27.47 25.74
N ALA A 505 13.12 27.45 27.03
CA ALA A 505 11.97 26.75 27.58
C ALA A 505 10.67 27.19 26.90
N GLY A 506 9.77 26.26 26.61
CA GLY A 506 8.51 26.49 25.89
C GLY A 506 8.60 26.31 24.37
N THR A 507 9.75 25.93 23.82
CA THR A 507 9.87 25.61 22.40
C THR A 507 9.16 24.29 22.11
N LYS A 508 8.35 24.24 21.05
CA LYS A 508 7.67 23.03 20.59
C LYS A 508 8.42 22.35 19.48
N PHE A 509 8.29 21.03 19.44
CA PHE A 509 8.95 20.15 18.50
C PHE A 509 8.03 19.01 18.06
N THR A 510 8.25 18.52 16.85
CA THR A 510 7.77 17.21 16.39
C THR A 510 8.95 16.28 16.12
N PHE A 511 8.74 14.98 16.27
CA PHE A 511 9.76 14.01 15.89
C PHE A 511 9.97 14.01 14.38
N TYR A 512 11.23 13.89 13.95
CA TYR A 512 11.58 13.83 12.53
C TYR A 512 12.31 12.52 12.18
N GLN A 513 13.43 12.24 12.86
CA GLN A 513 14.20 11.00 12.64
C GLN A 513 15.04 10.65 13.87
N THR A 514 15.52 9.38 13.93
CA THR A 514 16.41 8.90 15.01
C THR A 514 17.28 7.76 14.51
N ASN A 515 18.46 7.58 15.10
CA ASN A 515 19.23 6.36 14.90
C ASN A 515 18.75 5.16 15.76
N GLY A 516 17.74 5.38 16.61
CA GLY A 516 17.17 4.36 17.50
C GLY A 516 18.00 4.03 18.74
N THR A 517 19.13 4.69 18.95
CA THR A 517 20.07 4.39 20.06
C THR A 517 20.38 5.58 20.94
N ASP A 518 20.88 6.65 20.39
CA ASP A 518 21.41 7.78 21.16
C ASP A 518 21.22 9.15 20.51
N THR A 519 20.64 9.26 19.34
CA THR A 519 20.32 10.53 18.70
C THR A 519 18.88 10.60 18.23
N VAL A 520 18.25 11.76 18.47
CA VAL A 520 16.90 12.09 17.98
C VAL A 520 16.94 13.46 17.34
N ASP A 521 16.44 13.56 16.13
CA ASP A 521 16.27 14.83 15.43
C ASP A 521 14.82 15.29 15.55
N LEU A 522 14.64 16.47 16.10
CA LEU A 522 13.35 17.11 16.32
C LEU A 522 13.22 18.34 15.42
N MET A 523 12.06 18.52 14.82
CA MET A 523 11.69 19.67 14.00
C MET A 523 10.97 20.70 14.86
N THR A 524 11.40 21.96 14.79
CA THR A 524 10.70 23.09 15.43
C THR A 524 9.57 23.62 14.54
N GLU A 525 8.67 24.44 15.10
CA GLU A 525 7.57 25.08 14.34
C GLU A 525 8.06 25.98 13.18
N ASP A 526 9.29 26.48 13.24
CA ASP A 526 9.93 27.28 12.17
C ASP A 526 10.77 26.44 11.20
N GLU A 527 10.52 25.13 11.14
CA GLU A 527 11.17 24.16 10.24
C GLU A 527 12.70 24.04 10.45
N THR A 528 13.21 24.33 11.64
CA THR A 528 14.61 24.10 11.98
C THR A 528 14.76 22.69 12.54
N LEU A 529 15.62 21.86 11.91
CA LEU A 529 15.91 20.50 12.35
C LEU A 529 17.07 20.52 13.35
N LEU A 530 16.85 19.94 14.52
CA LEU A 530 17.76 19.98 15.66
C LEU A 530 18.05 18.58 16.20
N ARG A 531 19.33 18.20 16.27
CA ARG A 531 19.79 16.91 16.83
C ARG A 531 20.04 17.03 18.31
N PHE A 532 19.38 16.15 19.06
CA PHE A 532 19.59 15.93 20.48
C PHE A 532 20.35 14.61 20.72
N ASN A 533 21.36 14.65 21.58
CA ASN A 533 21.99 13.46 22.09
C ASN A 533 21.22 12.97 23.33
N VAL A 534 20.70 11.76 23.25
CA VAL A 534 19.99 11.08 24.32
C VAL A 534 20.95 10.09 24.97
N SER A 535 21.14 10.17 26.28
CA SER A 535 22.10 9.33 26.99
C SER A 535 21.45 8.56 28.14
N GLY A 536 22.00 7.39 28.37
CA GLY A 536 21.61 6.49 29.45
C GLY A 536 20.53 5.49 29.08
N GLU A 537 20.60 4.34 29.75
CA GLU A 537 19.44 3.50 29.93
C GLU A 537 18.46 4.25 30.84
N TRP A 538 17.26 3.72 31.00
CA TRP A 538 16.24 4.37 31.82
C TRP A 538 16.71 4.74 33.25
N PRO A 539 16.53 5.97 33.73
CA PRO A 539 15.88 7.13 33.05
C PRO A 539 16.83 7.83 32.07
N GLN A 540 16.36 8.04 30.84
CA GLN A 540 17.12 8.73 29.80
C GLN A 540 17.33 10.21 30.13
N THR A 541 18.38 10.81 29.57
CA THR A 541 18.71 12.23 29.76
C THR A 541 19.05 12.90 28.43
N VAL A 542 18.72 14.21 28.34
CA VAL A 542 19.13 15.12 27.26
C VAL A 542 19.85 16.31 27.89
N ASN A 543 21.03 16.65 27.39
CA ASN A 543 21.92 17.68 27.98
C ASN A 543 22.19 17.47 29.48
N GLY A 544 22.14 16.22 29.98
CA GLY A 544 22.28 15.91 31.39
C GLY A 544 21.07 16.17 32.28
N VAL A 545 19.93 16.58 31.67
CA VAL A 545 18.62 16.74 32.31
C VAL A 545 17.80 15.51 32.02
N LYS A 546 17.06 14.99 33.02
CA LYS A 546 16.15 13.86 32.80
C LYS A 546 15.08 14.25 31.81
N LEU A 547 14.64 13.30 30.96
CA LEU A 547 13.66 13.56 29.92
C LEU A 547 12.39 14.21 30.44
N GLU A 548 11.82 13.69 31.53
CA GLU A 548 10.62 14.19 32.18
C GLU A 548 10.76 15.59 32.81
N GLU A 549 12.01 16.04 33.04
CA GLU A 549 12.35 17.39 33.50
C GLU A 549 12.68 18.31 32.30
N ALA A 550 13.06 17.72 31.15
CA ALA A 550 13.47 18.44 29.95
C ALA A 550 12.30 18.74 29.01
N PHE A 551 11.35 17.80 28.88
CA PHE A 551 10.23 17.88 27.94
C PHE A 551 8.91 17.49 28.57
N ASP A 552 7.85 18.18 28.16
CA ASP A 552 6.44 17.76 28.29
C ASP A 552 6.00 17.07 26.98
N GLY A 553 4.98 16.21 27.06
CA GLY A 553 4.46 15.45 25.91
C GLY A 553 5.14 14.10 25.64
N ILE A 554 6.03 13.66 26.53
CA ILE A 554 6.66 12.32 26.43
C ILE A 554 5.62 11.23 26.75
N LEU A 555 5.51 10.24 25.85
CA LEU A 555 4.63 9.09 26.00
C LEU A 555 5.42 7.81 25.98
N PHE A 556 5.38 7.02 27.06
CA PHE A 556 5.91 5.66 27.06
C PHE A 556 4.77 4.67 27.15
N ALA A 557 4.63 3.83 26.11
CA ALA A 557 3.73 2.68 26.12
C ALA A 557 4.52 1.42 26.49
N GLY A 558 4.06 0.72 27.52
CA GLY A 558 4.64 -0.54 28.00
C GLY A 558 4.14 -1.73 27.23
#